data_9dde1feedbde32f6dfa356f565d32787
#
_entry.id   9dde1feedbde32f6dfa356f565d32787
#
_cell.length_a   1.000
_cell.length_b   1.000
_cell.length_c   1.000
_cell.angle_alpha   90.00
_cell.angle_beta   90.00
_cell.angle_gamma   90.00
#
_symmetry.space_group_name_H-M   'P 1'
#
loop_
_entity.id
_entity.type
_entity.pdbx_description
1 polymer ?
#
loop_
_entity_poly.entity_id
_entity_poly.type
_entity_poly.pdbx_seq_one_letter_code
_entity_poly.pdbx_strand_id
1 'polypeptide(L)'
;DRYRTTVAYAEQKNAKEKIKILHTMGVETICCPDEKNQIDLKKLMVNLGNRGIDSILLEGGGTLNDSALRAGIVKEVQAFVAPKLFGGVAGKTPVEGIGVELPSEAVELKYTDICQIGEDIRIKCQVCDKKQEESCLQES
;
A
#
# COMPACT_ATOMS: atom_id res chain seq x y z
N ASP A 1 18.01 -1.62 20.01
CA ASP A 1 17.39 -2.25 18.82
C ASP A 1 17.76 -1.43 17.60
N ARG A 2 18.54 -2.02 16.69
CA ARG A 2 18.84 -1.38 15.41
C ARG A 2 17.66 -1.65 14.49
N TYR A 3 16.92 -0.62 14.11
CA TYR A 3 15.94 -0.69 13.04
C TYR A 3 16.64 -1.18 11.78
N ARG A 4 16.17 -2.31 11.22
CA ARG A 4 16.68 -2.80 9.95
C ARG A 4 15.96 -2.07 8.84
N THR A 5 16.71 -1.40 7.98
CA THR A 5 16.16 -0.77 6.78
C THR A 5 16.34 -1.71 5.59
N THR A 6 15.27 -1.92 4.86
CA THR A 6 15.28 -2.68 3.60
C THR A 6 14.79 -1.79 2.47
N VAL A 7 15.51 -1.77 1.35
CA VAL A 7 15.12 -1.04 0.14
C VAL A 7 14.72 -2.03 -0.94
N ALA A 8 13.44 -2.01 -1.34
CA ALA A 8 12.98 -2.72 -2.52
C ALA A 8 13.24 -1.89 -3.78
N TYR A 9 13.69 -2.53 -4.86
CA TYR A 9 13.98 -1.84 -6.12
C TYR A 9 13.67 -2.71 -7.33
N ALA A 10 13.46 -2.05 -8.47
CA ALA A 10 13.43 -2.67 -9.79
C ALA A 10 14.79 -2.51 -10.48
N GLU A 11 15.05 -3.28 -11.53
CA GLU A 11 16.33 -3.24 -12.24
C GLU A 11 16.56 -1.88 -12.92
N GLN A 12 17.68 -1.23 -12.59
CA GLN A 12 18.10 0.01 -13.21
C GLN A 12 19.58 -0.06 -13.59
N LYS A 13 19.94 0.52 -14.73
CA LYS A 13 21.32 0.50 -15.26
C LYS A 13 22.37 0.99 -14.26
N ASN A 14 22.02 1.91 -13.37
CA ASN A 14 22.94 2.50 -12.37
C ASN A 14 22.67 2.02 -10.94
N ALA A 15 21.86 0.98 -10.74
CA ALA A 15 21.52 0.49 -9.40
C ALA A 15 22.72 -0.11 -8.66
N LYS A 16 23.67 -0.71 -9.37
CA LYS A 16 24.82 -1.43 -8.76
C LYS A 16 25.65 -0.59 -7.80
N GLU A 17 25.95 0.66 -8.14
CA GLU A 17 26.72 1.54 -7.26
C GLU A 17 25.91 1.98 -6.04
N LYS A 18 24.64 2.35 -6.23
CA LYS A 18 23.74 2.72 -5.13
C LYS A 18 23.54 1.55 -4.18
N ILE A 19 23.36 0.34 -4.70
CA ILE A 19 23.21 -0.88 -3.89
C ILE A 19 24.47 -1.12 -3.04
N LYS A 20 25.67 -0.96 -3.63
CA LYS A 20 26.91 -1.09 -2.85
C LYS A 20 26.97 -0.08 -1.70
N ILE A 21 26.62 1.16 -1.95
CA ILE A 21 26.57 2.20 -0.91
C ILE A 21 25.56 1.83 0.19
N LEU A 22 24.35 1.40 -0.17
CA LEU A 22 23.35 0.96 0.79
C LEU A 22 23.87 -0.19 1.66
N HIS A 23 24.51 -1.18 1.05
CA HIS A 23 25.09 -2.30 1.78
C HIS A 23 26.21 -1.86 2.75
N THR A 24 27.05 -0.88 2.38
CA THR A 24 28.08 -0.33 3.31
C THR A 24 27.45 0.39 4.50
N MET A 25 26.21 0.90 4.33
CA MET A 25 25.42 1.51 5.40
C MET A 25 24.62 0.50 6.24
N GLY A 26 24.73 -0.79 5.93
CA GLY A 26 23.98 -1.86 6.63
C GLY A 26 22.51 -1.95 6.20
N VAL A 27 22.14 -1.37 5.05
CA VAL A 27 20.81 -1.45 4.48
C VAL A 27 20.68 -2.70 3.63
N GLU A 28 19.66 -3.50 3.88
CA GLU A 28 19.33 -4.65 3.04
C GLU A 28 18.65 -4.20 1.74
N THR A 29 18.79 -4.96 0.66
CA THR A 29 18.14 -4.65 -0.60
C THR A 29 17.41 -5.86 -1.16
N ILE A 30 16.25 -5.65 -1.77
CA ILE A 30 15.43 -6.66 -2.42
C ILE A 30 15.17 -6.22 -3.86
N CYS A 31 15.64 -7.01 -4.84
CA CYS A 31 15.31 -6.80 -6.24
C CYS A 31 14.04 -7.58 -6.57
N CYS A 32 12.97 -6.90 -6.93
CA CYS A 32 11.68 -7.51 -7.27
C CYS A 32 10.99 -6.76 -8.42
N PRO A 33 11.55 -6.78 -9.64
CA PRO A 33 10.92 -6.15 -10.79
C PRO A 33 9.70 -6.96 -11.26
N ASP A 34 8.70 -6.24 -11.78
CA ASP A 34 7.63 -6.78 -12.60
C ASP A 34 8.04 -6.78 -14.10
N GLU A 35 7.12 -7.14 -14.98
CA GLU A 35 7.33 -7.16 -16.44
C GLU A 35 7.58 -5.76 -17.03
N LYS A 36 7.12 -4.71 -16.37
CA LYS A 36 7.30 -3.29 -16.75
C LYS A 36 8.49 -2.65 -16.06
N ASN A 37 9.29 -3.45 -15.36
CA ASN A 37 10.41 -3.00 -14.56
C ASN A 37 10.01 -1.99 -13.46
N GLN A 38 8.83 -2.20 -12.87
CA GLN A 38 8.39 -1.58 -11.63
C GLN A 38 8.56 -2.57 -10.48
N ILE A 39 8.34 -2.14 -9.24
CA ILE A 39 8.40 -3.03 -8.09
C ILE A 39 7.15 -3.93 -8.06
N ASP A 40 7.34 -5.24 -8.17
CA ASP A 40 6.28 -6.23 -7.96
C ASP A 40 5.96 -6.33 -6.46
N LEU A 41 4.90 -5.65 -6.05
CA LEU A 41 4.50 -5.60 -4.64
C LEU A 41 4.08 -6.98 -4.11
N LYS A 42 3.51 -7.87 -4.92
CA LYS A 42 3.13 -9.22 -4.49
C LYS A 42 4.37 -10.06 -4.20
N LYS A 43 5.36 -10.05 -5.10
CA LYS A 43 6.65 -10.72 -4.85
C LYS A 43 7.36 -10.15 -3.64
N LEU A 44 7.30 -8.83 -3.43
CA LEU A 44 7.84 -8.18 -2.26
C LEU A 44 7.17 -8.71 -0.98
N MET A 45 5.83 -8.79 -0.93
CA MET A 45 5.11 -9.33 0.23
C MET A 45 5.49 -10.77 0.53
N VAL A 46 5.59 -11.63 -0.49
CA VAL A 46 6.05 -13.02 -0.31
C VAL A 46 7.47 -13.07 0.26
N ASN A 47 8.38 -12.23 -0.26
CA ASN A 47 9.76 -12.18 0.23
C ASN A 47 9.83 -11.75 1.70
N LEU A 48 9.07 -10.72 2.08
CA LEU A 48 9.02 -10.23 3.46
C LEU A 48 8.37 -11.25 4.39
N GLY A 49 7.29 -11.93 3.96
CA GLY A 49 6.66 -13.02 4.72
C GLY A 49 7.62 -14.18 5.00
N ASN A 50 8.41 -14.59 4.00
CA ASN A 50 9.45 -15.62 4.17
C ASN A 50 10.56 -15.21 5.16
N ARG A 51 10.67 -13.92 5.47
CA ARG A 51 11.59 -13.39 6.51
C ARG A 51 10.92 -13.24 7.87
N GLY A 52 9.68 -13.72 8.03
CA GLY A 52 8.92 -13.66 9.28
C GLY A 52 8.25 -12.31 9.55
N ILE A 53 8.01 -11.51 8.52
CA ILE A 53 7.25 -10.25 8.63
C ILE A 53 5.77 -10.57 8.39
N ASP A 54 4.96 -10.52 9.44
CA ASP A 54 3.55 -10.91 9.41
C ASP A 54 2.63 -9.76 8.97
N SER A 55 3.04 -8.52 9.20
CA SER A 55 2.24 -7.34 8.89
C SER A 55 3.11 -6.16 8.48
N ILE A 56 2.56 -5.28 7.66
CA ILE A 56 3.23 -4.07 7.16
C ILE A 56 2.25 -2.92 7.27
N LEU A 57 2.69 -1.84 7.89
CA LEU A 57 2.00 -0.55 7.84
C LEU A 57 2.51 0.20 6.61
N LEU A 58 1.59 0.51 5.69
CA LEU A 58 1.88 1.30 4.50
C LEU A 58 1.53 2.77 4.77
N GLU A 59 2.54 3.61 4.85
CA GLU A 59 2.43 5.07 5.00
C GLU A 59 2.94 5.81 3.74
N GLY A 60 2.79 5.19 2.59
CA GLY A 60 3.32 5.70 1.33
C GLY A 60 2.50 6.85 0.77
N GLY A 61 3.03 7.49 -0.29
CA GLY A 61 2.29 8.48 -1.07
C GLY A 61 1.14 7.84 -1.88
N GLY A 62 0.24 8.67 -2.40
CA GLY A 62 -0.98 8.24 -3.07
C GLY A 62 -0.76 7.25 -4.20
N THR A 63 0.32 7.38 -4.97
CA THR A 63 0.68 6.45 -6.06
C THR A 63 1.02 5.04 -5.54
N LEU A 64 1.73 4.94 -4.41
CA LEU A 64 2.06 3.64 -3.81
C LEU A 64 0.80 3.02 -3.19
N ASN A 65 -0.05 3.83 -2.57
CA ASN A 65 -1.33 3.38 -2.02
C ASN A 65 -2.24 2.81 -3.13
N ASP A 66 -2.37 3.49 -4.27
CA ASP A 66 -3.10 2.98 -5.45
C ASP A 66 -2.53 1.65 -5.92
N SER A 67 -1.20 1.56 -6.07
CA SER A 67 -0.53 0.34 -6.52
C SER A 67 -0.77 -0.84 -5.58
N ALA A 68 -0.76 -0.61 -4.26
CA ALA A 68 -1.01 -1.63 -3.25
C ALA A 68 -2.47 -2.11 -3.25
N LEU A 69 -3.42 -1.18 -3.39
CA LEU A 69 -4.85 -1.50 -3.51
C LEU A 69 -5.11 -2.32 -4.78
N ARG A 70 -4.59 -1.90 -5.93
CA ARG A 70 -4.70 -2.65 -7.20
C ARG A 70 -4.03 -4.02 -7.13
N ALA A 71 -2.94 -4.15 -6.41
CA ALA A 71 -2.28 -5.44 -6.19
C ALA A 71 -3.11 -6.39 -5.29
N GLY A 72 -4.16 -5.90 -4.61
CA GLY A 72 -5.01 -6.68 -3.71
C GLY A 72 -4.28 -7.17 -2.46
N ILE A 73 -3.26 -6.43 -2.02
CA ILE A 73 -2.45 -6.79 -0.83
C ILE A 73 -2.87 -6.02 0.43
N VAL A 74 -3.72 -5.00 0.29
CA VAL A 74 -4.23 -4.21 1.39
C VAL A 74 -5.42 -4.92 2.02
N LYS A 75 -5.38 -5.13 3.33
CA LYS A 75 -6.49 -5.76 4.09
C LYS A 75 -7.29 -4.73 4.87
N GLU A 76 -6.64 -3.70 5.34
CA GLU A 76 -7.25 -2.67 6.19
C GLU A 76 -6.78 -1.29 5.76
N VAL A 77 -7.68 -0.33 5.82
CA VAL A 77 -7.40 1.09 5.59
C VAL A 77 -7.75 1.87 6.86
N GLN A 78 -6.85 2.74 7.29
CA GLN A 78 -7.12 3.71 8.35
C GLN A 78 -6.96 5.12 7.77
N ALA A 79 -8.05 5.89 7.80
CA ALA A 79 -8.06 7.28 7.38
C ALA A 79 -8.19 8.20 8.61
N PHE A 80 -7.37 9.23 8.66
CA PHE A 80 -7.47 10.29 9.67
C PHE A 80 -7.95 11.56 9.00
N VAL A 81 -9.04 12.10 9.49
CA VAL A 81 -9.67 13.31 8.96
C VAL A 81 -9.57 14.40 10.00
N ALA A 82 -8.70 15.39 9.74
CA ALA A 82 -8.58 16.59 10.55
C ALA A 82 -9.71 17.59 10.23
N PRO A 83 -10.17 18.39 11.19
CA PRO A 83 -11.18 19.44 10.97
C PRO A 83 -10.56 20.68 10.29
N LYS A 84 -9.92 20.49 9.12
CA LYS A 84 -9.18 21.52 8.39
C LYS A 84 -9.45 21.41 6.89
N LEU A 85 -9.62 22.53 6.22
CA LEU A 85 -9.78 22.63 4.78
C LEU A 85 -8.57 23.38 4.19
N PHE A 86 -7.81 22.72 3.34
CA PHE A 86 -6.68 23.35 2.67
C PHE A 86 -7.06 24.00 1.34
N GLY A 87 -8.03 23.41 0.63
CA GLY A 87 -8.39 23.84 -0.72
C GLY A 87 -7.28 23.65 -1.76
N GLY A 88 -7.49 24.21 -2.94
CA GLY A 88 -6.51 24.18 -4.05
C GLY A 88 -6.66 22.99 -4.99
N VAL A 89 -6.41 23.24 -6.29
CA VAL A 89 -6.56 22.26 -7.37
C VAL A 89 -5.44 21.18 -7.34
N ALA A 90 -4.27 21.51 -6.79
CA ALA A 90 -3.10 20.63 -6.71
C ALA A 90 -2.98 19.90 -5.35
N GLY A 91 -4.08 19.80 -4.60
CA GLY A 91 -4.10 19.11 -3.31
C GLY A 91 -3.72 17.63 -3.46
N LYS A 92 -2.83 17.15 -2.57
CA LYS A 92 -2.49 15.73 -2.52
C LYS A 92 -3.68 14.93 -2.00
N THR A 93 -3.96 13.81 -2.66
CA THR A 93 -4.98 12.86 -2.22
C THR A 93 -4.33 11.63 -1.58
N PRO A 94 -5.01 10.94 -0.66
CA PRO A 94 -4.46 9.75 -0.02
C PRO A 94 -4.26 8.58 -1.00
N VAL A 95 -5.02 8.55 -2.10
CA VAL A 95 -4.88 7.56 -3.18
C VAL A 95 -4.85 8.34 -4.50
N GLU A 96 -3.77 8.17 -5.24
CA GLU A 96 -3.54 8.78 -6.56
C GLU A 96 -3.48 7.67 -7.62
N GLY A 97 -2.97 7.95 -8.81
CA GLY A 97 -2.84 6.98 -9.89
C GLY A 97 -3.85 7.22 -11.00
N ILE A 98 -4.18 6.18 -11.76
CA ILE A 98 -5.07 6.30 -12.92
C ILE A 98 -6.53 6.48 -12.49
N GLY A 99 -6.88 6.03 -11.29
CA GLY A 99 -8.26 5.99 -10.83
C GLY A 99 -9.09 4.88 -11.49
N VAL A 100 -10.40 4.96 -11.36
CA VAL A 100 -11.39 4.09 -12.01
C VAL A 100 -12.42 4.96 -12.74
N GLU A 101 -12.95 4.46 -13.85
CA GLU A 101 -13.94 5.21 -14.64
C GLU A 101 -15.34 5.08 -14.06
N LEU A 102 -15.67 3.90 -13.53
CA LEU A 102 -17.00 3.62 -13.00
C LEU A 102 -16.95 3.41 -11.48
N PRO A 103 -17.94 3.89 -10.74
CA PRO A 103 -18.04 3.64 -9.29
C PRO A 103 -18.02 2.14 -8.92
N SER A 104 -18.58 1.27 -9.78
CA SER A 104 -18.57 -0.19 -9.59
C SER A 104 -17.19 -0.84 -9.65
N GLU A 105 -16.20 -0.15 -10.18
CA GLU A 105 -14.81 -0.59 -10.25
C GLU A 105 -14.00 -0.16 -9.02
N ALA A 106 -14.58 0.71 -8.19
CA ALA A 106 -13.92 1.19 -6.98
C ALA A 106 -13.61 0.04 -6.02
N VAL A 107 -12.57 0.24 -5.20
CA VAL A 107 -12.28 -0.63 -4.08
C VAL A 107 -13.34 -0.39 -3.00
N GLU A 108 -14.12 -1.41 -2.71
CA GLU A 108 -15.14 -1.35 -1.68
C GLU A 108 -14.54 -1.53 -0.28
N LEU A 109 -15.04 -0.72 0.65
CA LEU A 109 -14.59 -0.70 2.03
C LEU A 109 -15.78 -0.90 2.98
N LYS A 110 -15.59 -1.74 3.98
CA LYS A 110 -16.56 -1.91 5.07
C LYS A 110 -16.04 -1.23 6.32
N TYR A 111 -16.82 -0.30 6.87
CA TYR A 111 -16.47 0.34 8.15
C TYR A 111 -16.44 -0.68 9.29
N THR A 112 -15.36 -0.66 10.05
CA THR A 112 -15.17 -1.51 11.23
C THR A 112 -15.11 -0.70 12.51
N ASP A 113 -14.64 0.54 12.46
CA ASP A 113 -14.59 1.44 13.61
C ASP A 113 -14.53 2.90 13.14
N ILE A 114 -15.18 3.78 13.88
CA ILE A 114 -15.11 5.24 13.69
C ILE A 114 -15.02 5.84 15.08
N CYS A 115 -13.93 6.54 15.36
CA CYS A 115 -13.73 7.18 16.65
C CYS A 115 -12.98 8.52 16.51
N GLN A 116 -13.19 9.37 17.51
CA GLN A 116 -12.45 10.63 17.63
C GLN A 116 -11.12 10.38 18.38
N ILE A 117 -10.02 10.87 17.84
CA ILE A 117 -8.70 10.83 18.46
C ILE A 117 -8.16 12.27 18.53
N GLY A 118 -8.21 12.88 19.70
CA GLY A 118 -7.92 14.30 19.85
C GLY A 118 -8.92 15.14 19.07
N GLU A 119 -8.43 15.94 18.12
CA GLU A 119 -9.26 16.74 17.22
C GLU A 119 -9.65 16.01 15.93
N ASP A 120 -8.98 14.90 15.62
CA ASP A 120 -9.16 14.15 14.37
C ASP A 120 -10.21 13.04 14.52
N ILE A 121 -10.81 12.66 13.40
CA ILE A 121 -11.64 11.45 13.29
C ILE A 121 -10.81 10.35 12.61
N ARG A 122 -10.67 9.20 13.28
CA ARG A 122 -10.13 7.99 12.66
C ARG A 122 -11.28 7.16 12.12
N ILE A 123 -11.18 6.79 10.86
CA ILE A 123 -12.07 5.85 10.17
C ILE A 123 -11.27 4.61 9.84
N LYS A 124 -11.67 3.47 10.39
CA LYS A 124 -11.06 2.17 10.13
C LYS A 124 -11.99 1.35 9.24
N CYS A 125 -11.45 0.81 8.16
CA CYS A 125 -12.18 0.03 7.18
C CYS A 125 -11.44 -1.25 6.83
N GLN A 126 -12.20 -2.30 6.56
CA GLN A 126 -11.71 -3.52 5.94
C GLN A 126 -11.93 -3.43 4.42
N VAL A 127 -10.95 -3.86 3.64
CA VAL A 127 -11.09 -3.96 2.17
C VAL A 127 -11.95 -5.19 1.86
N CYS A 128 -13.01 -5.01 1.06
CA CYS A 128 -13.88 -6.10 0.62
C CYS A 128 -13.20 -6.88 -0.52
N ASP A 129 -13.09 -8.19 -0.35
CA ASP A 129 -12.58 -9.09 -1.41
C ASP A 129 -13.75 -9.44 -2.34
N LYS A 130 -13.80 -8.86 -3.54
CA LYS A 130 -14.84 -9.15 -4.58
C LYS A 130 -15.02 -10.64 -4.91
N LYS A 131 -14.07 -11.49 -4.55
CA LYS A 131 -14.14 -12.94 -4.80
C LYS A 131 -14.94 -13.73 -3.76
N GLN A 132 -15.27 -13.16 -2.59
CA GLN A 132 -16.02 -13.86 -1.55
C GLN A 132 -17.53 -13.67 -1.66
N GLU A 133 -18.01 -12.63 -2.33
CA GLU A 133 -19.44 -12.37 -2.48
C GLU A 133 -20.10 -13.26 -3.53
N GLU A 134 -19.38 -13.67 -4.59
CA GLU A 134 -19.92 -14.57 -5.60
C GLU A 134 -20.16 -16.01 -5.08
N SER A 135 -19.45 -16.43 -4.03
CA SER A 135 -19.66 -17.77 -3.44
C SER A 135 -20.86 -17.85 -2.51
N CYS A 136 -21.27 -16.76 -1.88
CA CYS A 136 -22.44 -16.74 -1.00
C CYS A 136 -23.78 -16.64 -1.76
N LEU A 137 -23.78 -16.19 -3.02
CA LEU A 137 -24.99 -16.08 -3.84
C LEU A 137 -25.33 -17.38 -4.59
N GLN A 138 -24.43 -18.38 -4.60
CA GLN A 138 -24.65 -19.69 -5.23
C GLN A 138 -25.20 -20.75 -4.27
N GLU A 139 -25.30 -20.46 -2.98
CA GLU A 139 -25.85 -21.38 -1.96
C GLU A 139 -27.21 -20.94 -1.39
N SER A 140 -27.94 -20.07 -2.10
CA SER A 140 -29.29 -19.62 -1.68
C SER A 140 -30.36 -20.07 -2.63
#